data_fa084b3aa50c75c96667c7d22c7d29cb
#
_entry.id   fa084b3aa50c75c96667c7d22c7d29cb
#
_cell.length_a   1.000
_cell.length_b   1.000
_cell.length_c   1.000
_cell.angle_alpha   90.00
_cell.angle_beta   90.00
_cell.angle_gamma   90.00
#
_symmetry.space_group_name_H-M   'P 1'
#
loop_
_entity.id
_entity.type
_entity.pdbx_description
1 polymer ?
#
loop_
_entity_poly.entity_id
_entity_poly.type
_entity_poly.pdbx_seq_one_letter_code
_entity_poly.pdbx_strand_id
1 'polypeptide(L)'
;MIIDGNLSKFDLPIDFIADDSITGDILNMYSRFPCQIKAGLFILCTEGTVRATINLLEVVIRRNDFITLLPNSFIQIHEVSSDTRVCFAGFSSEFVASVNYVDSLLGLLPNILNTPVVPLPEEIATLYRNAYSLLIRAYSLPNTLENKEILRSILTIFFQGVKELYSRQQTVVNEPLKREHELYRQFVQILMANYTKEHEVAFYADKCGVTPAHFSSTIRKASGHSPLVIITGMIIMNAKAQLKSTRLPVKEIAFSLGFSNLSFFNKYFRKHVGMTPQEYREK
;
A
#
# COMPACT_ATOMS: atom_id res chain seq x y z
N MET A 1 17.88 -9.35 -9.01
CA MET A 1 17.09 -8.92 -7.85
C MET A 1 17.88 -9.28 -6.60
N ILE A 2 18.58 -8.31 -6.00
CA ILE A 2 19.47 -8.55 -4.85
C ILE A 2 18.57 -8.52 -3.61
N ILE A 3 18.33 -9.68 -3.03
CA ILE A 3 17.67 -9.83 -1.74
C ILE A 3 18.74 -9.56 -0.68
N ASP A 4 18.89 -8.30 -0.32
CA ASP A 4 19.72 -7.92 0.83
C ASP A 4 18.94 -8.24 2.10
N GLY A 5 19.58 -8.91 3.07
CA GLY A 5 18.95 -9.53 4.25
C GLY A 5 18.28 -8.58 5.25
N ASN A 6 17.91 -7.38 4.84
CA ASN A 6 17.29 -6.32 5.64
C ASN A 6 15.86 -5.96 5.20
N LEU A 7 15.17 -6.86 4.50
CA LEU A 7 13.92 -6.63 3.75
C LEU A 7 12.64 -6.76 4.56
N SER A 8 12.39 -5.86 5.48
CA SER A 8 11.02 -5.54 5.93
C SER A 8 10.38 -4.38 5.16
N LYS A 9 11.14 -3.74 4.30
CA LYS A 9 10.74 -2.54 3.58
C LYS A 9 11.19 -2.71 2.14
N PHE A 10 10.25 -3.09 1.29
CA PHE A 10 10.51 -3.15 -0.15
C PHE A 10 10.59 -1.73 -0.69
N ASP A 11 11.81 -1.25 -0.92
CA ASP A 11 12.05 -0.06 -1.73
C ASP A 11 12.88 -0.46 -2.96
N LEU A 12 12.79 0.32 -4.01
CA LEU A 12 13.55 0.07 -5.22
C LEU A 12 14.94 0.71 -5.08
N PRO A 13 16.03 -0.04 -5.39
CA PRO A 13 17.37 0.51 -5.41
C PRO A 13 17.65 1.42 -6.61
N ILE A 14 16.67 1.59 -7.47
CA ILE A 14 16.67 2.39 -8.70
C ILE A 14 15.39 3.20 -8.77
N ASP A 15 15.45 4.33 -9.46
CA ASP A 15 14.33 5.28 -9.56
C ASP A 15 13.05 4.66 -10.08
N PHE A 16 13.17 3.73 -11.03
CA PHE A 16 12.04 3.13 -11.72
C PHE A 16 12.34 1.70 -12.18
N ILE A 17 11.33 0.84 -12.14
CA ILE A 17 11.34 -0.50 -12.73
C ILE A 17 9.97 -0.83 -13.33
N ALA A 18 9.94 -1.55 -14.45
CA ALA A 18 8.73 -2.15 -14.99
C ALA A 18 9.00 -3.59 -15.43
N ASP A 19 8.04 -4.48 -15.17
CA ASP A 19 8.14 -5.90 -15.50
C ASP A 19 6.75 -6.52 -15.70
N ASP A 20 6.65 -7.54 -16.55
CA ASP A 20 5.45 -8.35 -16.81
C ASP A 20 5.66 -9.84 -16.55
N SER A 21 6.81 -10.21 -16.02
CA SER A 21 7.21 -11.60 -15.76
C SER A 21 6.76 -12.14 -14.39
N ILE A 22 6.03 -11.35 -13.59
CA ILE A 22 5.58 -11.79 -12.26
C ILE A 22 4.41 -12.74 -12.38
N THR A 23 4.66 -13.97 -11.93
CA THR A 23 3.70 -15.07 -11.93
C THR A 23 3.17 -15.35 -10.53
N GLY A 24 2.11 -16.19 -10.45
CA GLY A 24 1.54 -16.65 -9.18
C GLY A 24 2.58 -17.29 -8.26
N ASP A 25 3.56 -18.01 -8.78
CA ASP A 25 4.63 -18.63 -7.98
C ASP A 25 5.50 -17.59 -7.29
N ILE A 26 5.85 -16.51 -7.99
CA ILE A 26 6.61 -15.40 -7.42
C ILE A 26 5.78 -14.70 -6.34
N LEU A 27 4.50 -14.43 -6.60
CA LEU A 27 3.61 -13.80 -5.63
C LEU A 27 3.41 -14.67 -4.38
N ASN A 28 3.34 -16.00 -4.53
CA ASN A 28 3.24 -16.94 -3.42
C ASN A 28 4.44 -16.91 -2.47
N MET A 29 5.63 -16.55 -2.95
CA MET A 29 6.80 -16.37 -2.08
C MET A 29 6.60 -15.23 -1.06
N TYR A 30 5.74 -14.27 -1.38
CA TYR A 30 5.38 -13.13 -0.52
C TYR A 30 4.06 -13.34 0.25
N SER A 31 3.41 -14.51 0.12
CA SER A 31 2.09 -14.78 0.73
C SER A 31 2.15 -15.02 2.24
N ARG A 32 3.32 -15.33 2.79
CA ARG A 32 3.41 -15.79 4.19
C ARG A 32 3.20 -14.69 5.22
N PHE A 33 3.56 -13.44 4.90
CA PHE A 33 3.61 -12.35 5.88
C PHE A 33 3.23 -11.00 5.27
N PRO A 34 2.69 -10.07 6.08
CA PRO A 34 2.51 -8.70 5.64
C PRO A 34 3.86 -8.06 5.28
N CYS A 35 3.91 -7.39 4.13
CA CYS A 35 5.06 -6.62 3.67
C CYS A 35 4.71 -5.12 3.68
N GLN A 36 5.63 -4.28 4.14
CA GLN A 36 5.53 -2.84 3.94
C GLN A 36 6.21 -2.47 2.62
N ILE A 37 5.49 -1.82 1.73
CA ILE A 37 5.99 -1.33 0.46
C ILE A 37 6.41 0.13 0.65
N LYS A 38 7.69 0.43 0.47
CA LYS A 38 8.18 1.81 0.49
C LYS A 38 8.07 2.48 -0.88
N ALA A 39 8.14 1.69 -1.94
CA ALA A 39 7.97 2.15 -3.31
C ALA A 39 6.50 2.48 -3.61
N GLY A 40 6.27 3.33 -4.59
CA GLY A 40 4.97 3.43 -5.26
C GLY A 40 4.86 2.30 -6.29
N LEU A 41 3.80 1.48 -6.26
CA LEU A 41 3.56 0.42 -7.24
C LEU A 41 2.22 0.60 -7.92
N PHE A 42 2.24 0.49 -9.25
CA PHE A 42 1.07 0.40 -10.11
C PHE A 42 1.08 -0.96 -10.78
N ILE A 43 0.05 -1.74 -10.54
CA ILE A 43 -0.01 -3.16 -10.95
C ILE A 43 -1.28 -3.39 -11.74
N LEU A 44 -1.19 -4.13 -12.83
CA LEU A 44 -2.33 -4.63 -13.59
C LEU A 44 -2.35 -6.15 -13.51
N CYS A 45 -3.42 -6.73 -13.01
CA CYS A 45 -3.65 -8.16 -13.09
C CYS A 45 -4.10 -8.51 -14.51
N THR A 46 -3.30 -9.29 -15.24
CA THR A 46 -3.60 -9.68 -16.61
C THR A 46 -4.29 -11.02 -16.69
N GLU A 47 -4.02 -11.93 -15.77
CA GLU A 47 -4.61 -13.26 -15.66
C GLU A 47 -4.73 -13.69 -14.20
N GLY A 48 -5.64 -14.62 -13.91
CA GLY A 48 -5.81 -15.25 -12.62
C GLY A 48 -6.53 -14.40 -11.57
N THR A 49 -6.37 -14.83 -10.31
CA THR A 49 -6.99 -14.19 -9.14
C THR A 49 -6.03 -14.16 -7.96
N VAL A 50 -6.08 -13.07 -7.20
CA VAL A 50 -5.32 -12.90 -5.95
C VAL A 50 -6.24 -12.43 -4.85
N ARG A 51 -6.24 -13.12 -3.69
CA ARG A 51 -6.88 -12.63 -2.48
C ARG A 51 -5.81 -12.02 -1.57
N ALA A 52 -5.98 -10.77 -1.22
CA ALA A 52 -4.99 -10.01 -0.46
C ALA A 52 -5.66 -9.06 0.55
N THR A 53 -4.86 -8.59 1.52
CA THR A 53 -5.20 -7.44 2.36
C THR A 53 -4.26 -6.30 1.98
N ILE A 54 -4.83 -5.15 1.61
CA ILE A 54 -4.10 -3.92 1.32
C ILE A 54 -4.53 -2.87 2.34
N ASN A 55 -3.61 -2.38 3.17
CA ASN A 55 -3.88 -1.37 4.21
C ASN A 55 -5.13 -1.71 5.07
N LEU A 56 -5.26 -2.98 5.49
CA LEU A 56 -6.39 -3.53 6.27
C LEU A 56 -7.69 -3.77 5.47
N LEU A 57 -7.73 -3.48 4.18
CA LEU A 57 -8.85 -3.80 3.31
C LEU A 57 -8.63 -5.18 2.69
N GLU A 58 -9.55 -6.10 2.92
CA GLU A 58 -9.59 -7.37 2.20
C GLU A 58 -10.08 -7.13 0.76
N VAL A 59 -9.30 -7.60 -0.21
CA VAL A 59 -9.58 -7.43 -1.63
C VAL A 59 -9.43 -8.73 -2.37
N VAL A 60 -10.23 -8.90 -3.41
CA VAL A 60 -10.08 -9.96 -4.40
C VAL A 60 -9.73 -9.30 -5.72
N ILE A 61 -8.51 -9.50 -6.15
CA ILE A 61 -7.97 -8.97 -7.40
C ILE A 61 -8.25 -9.99 -8.50
N ARG A 62 -8.78 -9.54 -9.61
CA ARG A 62 -9.13 -10.36 -10.78
C ARG A 62 -8.46 -9.81 -12.03
N ARG A 63 -8.59 -10.55 -13.12
CA ARG A 63 -8.15 -10.09 -14.45
C ARG A 63 -8.72 -8.70 -14.74
N ASN A 64 -7.86 -7.82 -15.26
CA ASN A 64 -8.11 -6.42 -15.58
C ASN A 64 -8.28 -5.48 -14.36
N ASP A 65 -8.06 -5.96 -13.15
CA ASP A 65 -8.00 -5.07 -12.01
C ASP A 65 -6.66 -4.32 -12.00
N PHE A 66 -6.76 -3.01 -11.79
CA PHE A 66 -5.62 -2.12 -11.60
C PHE A 66 -5.42 -1.82 -10.13
N ILE A 67 -4.21 -2.05 -9.63
CA ILE A 67 -3.87 -1.92 -8.22
C ILE A 67 -2.89 -0.78 -8.04
N THR A 68 -3.16 0.12 -7.10
CA THR A 68 -2.25 1.19 -6.70
C THR A 68 -1.79 0.98 -5.27
N LEU A 69 -0.49 0.77 -5.07
CA LEU A 69 0.12 0.75 -3.75
C LEU A 69 0.98 2.01 -3.59
N LEU A 70 0.60 2.85 -2.66
CA LEU A 70 1.36 4.06 -2.32
C LEU A 70 2.56 3.72 -1.45
N PRO A 71 3.60 4.58 -1.39
CA PRO A 71 4.67 4.43 -0.43
C PRO A 71 4.12 4.25 1.00
N ASN A 72 4.70 3.33 1.73
CA ASN A 72 4.30 2.88 3.06
C ASN A 72 2.99 2.07 3.13
N SER A 73 2.41 1.68 2.01
CA SER A 73 1.30 0.71 2.00
C SER A 73 1.74 -0.64 2.54
N PHE A 74 0.80 -1.33 3.21
CA PHE A 74 0.97 -2.72 3.62
C PHE A 74 0.18 -3.62 2.68
N ILE A 75 0.81 -4.71 2.26
CA ILE A 75 0.16 -5.78 1.51
C ILE A 75 0.42 -7.12 2.19
N GLN A 76 -0.60 -7.95 2.30
CA GLN A 76 -0.50 -9.35 2.64
C GLN A 76 -1.28 -10.16 1.61
N ILE A 77 -0.60 -11.06 0.93
CA ILE A 77 -1.20 -11.97 -0.03
C ILE A 77 -1.67 -13.21 0.75
N HIS A 78 -2.90 -13.66 0.53
CA HIS A 78 -3.48 -14.84 1.18
C HIS A 78 -3.55 -16.03 0.24
N GLU A 79 -4.04 -15.80 -0.97
CA GLU A 79 -4.22 -16.84 -1.98
C GLU A 79 -3.89 -16.28 -3.36
N VAL A 80 -3.27 -17.12 -4.20
CA VAL A 80 -2.91 -16.76 -5.57
C VAL A 80 -3.25 -17.97 -6.44
N SER A 81 -3.99 -17.77 -7.52
CA SER A 81 -4.21 -18.82 -8.51
C SER A 81 -2.94 -19.07 -9.34
N SER A 82 -2.75 -20.31 -9.78
CA SER A 82 -1.54 -20.74 -10.50
C SER A 82 -1.35 -20.06 -11.85
N ASP A 83 -2.44 -19.59 -12.45
CA ASP A 83 -2.45 -18.87 -13.72
C ASP A 83 -2.24 -17.36 -13.54
N THR A 84 -2.06 -16.87 -12.33
CA THR A 84 -1.90 -15.43 -12.07
C THR A 84 -0.70 -14.86 -12.79
N ARG A 85 -0.94 -13.76 -13.51
CA ARG A 85 0.06 -12.91 -14.15
C ARG A 85 -0.23 -11.45 -13.88
N VAL A 86 0.81 -10.69 -13.61
CA VAL A 86 0.70 -9.25 -13.39
C VAL A 86 1.80 -8.50 -14.12
N CYS A 87 1.44 -7.34 -14.69
CA CYS A 87 2.39 -6.32 -15.09
C CYS A 87 2.50 -5.29 -13.96
N PHE A 88 3.67 -4.75 -13.71
CA PHE A 88 3.81 -3.67 -12.74
C PHE A 88 4.81 -2.61 -13.20
N ALA A 89 4.61 -1.41 -12.67
CA ALA A 89 5.56 -0.31 -12.69
C ALA A 89 5.80 0.14 -11.26
N GLY A 90 7.06 0.20 -10.85
CA GLY A 90 7.48 0.57 -9.52
C GLY A 90 8.37 1.81 -9.54
N PHE A 91 8.21 2.66 -8.53
CA PHE A 91 8.95 3.91 -8.36
C PHE A 91 9.53 3.96 -6.95
N SER A 92 10.81 4.31 -6.82
CA SER A 92 11.44 4.48 -5.52
C SER A 92 10.75 5.61 -4.73
N SER A 93 10.85 5.55 -3.40
CA SER A 93 10.32 6.60 -2.54
C SER A 93 10.98 7.97 -2.82
N GLU A 94 12.27 7.97 -3.17
CA GLU A 94 13.03 9.16 -3.53
C GLU A 94 12.55 9.75 -4.88
N PHE A 95 12.34 8.88 -5.87
CA PHE A 95 11.81 9.29 -7.17
C PHE A 95 10.40 9.88 -7.03
N VAL A 96 9.52 9.20 -6.30
CA VAL A 96 8.14 9.69 -6.03
C VAL A 96 8.18 11.08 -5.38
N ALA A 97 9.10 11.31 -4.43
CA ALA A 97 9.25 12.62 -3.78
C ALA A 97 9.81 13.70 -4.71
N SER A 98 10.59 13.33 -5.74
CA SER A 98 11.25 14.26 -6.66
C SER A 98 10.38 14.75 -7.82
N VAL A 99 9.25 14.09 -8.07
CA VAL A 99 8.38 14.38 -9.23
C VAL A 99 7.23 15.28 -8.80
N ASN A 100 7.10 16.47 -9.40
CA ASN A 100 6.00 17.42 -9.15
C ASN A 100 4.59 16.87 -9.38
N TYR A 101 4.47 15.62 -9.86
CA TYR A 101 3.21 14.89 -10.00
C TYR A 101 2.63 14.38 -8.70
N VAL A 102 3.45 14.30 -7.63
CA VAL A 102 2.95 13.93 -6.30
C VAL A 102 1.85 14.89 -5.86
N ASP A 103 2.00 16.19 -6.14
CA ASP A 103 0.97 17.17 -5.79
C ASP A 103 -0.36 16.90 -6.50
N SER A 104 -0.33 16.42 -7.75
CA SER A 104 -1.56 16.06 -8.48
C SER A 104 -2.18 14.75 -8.00
N LEU A 105 -1.40 13.82 -7.44
CA LEU A 105 -1.88 12.59 -6.82
C LEU A 105 -2.29 12.79 -5.37
N LEU A 106 -1.77 13.82 -4.67
CA LEU A 106 -2.15 14.11 -3.29
C LEU A 106 -3.67 14.30 -3.13
N GLY A 107 -4.32 14.95 -4.09
CA GLY A 107 -5.78 15.06 -4.12
C GLY A 107 -6.52 13.72 -4.29
N LEU A 108 -5.85 12.69 -4.82
CA LEU A 108 -6.40 11.36 -5.05
C LEU A 108 -6.02 10.34 -3.97
N LEU A 109 -5.07 10.69 -3.08
CA LEU A 109 -4.62 9.79 -2.01
C LEU A 109 -5.78 9.13 -1.25
N PRO A 110 -6.82 9.88 -0.85
CA PRO A 110 -7.94 9.28 -0.13
C PRO A 110 -8.68 8.23 -0.96
N ASN A 111 -8.86 8.47 -2.26
CA ASN A 111 -9.53 7.52 -3.15
C ASN A 111 -8.69 6.25 -3.33
N ILE A 112 -7.39 6.41 -3.55
CA ILE A 112 -6.46 5.29 -3.67
C ILE A 112 -6.42 4.46 -2.38
N LEU A 113 -6.40 5.11 -1.22
CA LEU A 113 -6.39 4.41 0.07
C LEU A 113 -7.68 3.64 0.35
N ASN A 114 -8.83 4.17 -0.08
CA ASN A 114 -10.13 3.53 0.10
C ASN A 114 -10.44 2.48 -0.96
N THR A 115 -9.92 2.66 -2.17
CA THR A 115 -10.19 1.79 -3.32
C THR A 115 -8.87 1.51 -4.05
N PRO A 116 -7.94 0.78 -3.41
CA PRO A 116 -6.63 0.52 -4.01
C PRO A 116 -6.72 -0.39 -5.24
N VAL A 117 -7.83 -1.07 -5.46
CA VAL A 117 -8.11 -1.95 -6.59
C VAL A 117 -9.27 -1.37 -7.39
N VAL A 118 -9.04 -1.14 -8.68
CA VAL A 118 -10.00 -0.56 -9.62
C VAL A 118 -10.21 -1.52 -10.77
N PRO A 119 -11.42 -2.08 -10.95
CA PRO A 119 -11.72 -2.90 -12.12
C PRO A 119 -11.75 -2.04 -13.39
N LEU A 120 -11.02 -2.47 -14.42
CA LEU A 120 -10.97 -1.80 -15.72
C LEU A 120 -11.85 -2.51 -16.74
N PRO A 121 -12.58 -1.76 -17.59
CA PRO A 121 -13.14 -2.30 -18.84
C PRO A 121 -12.00 -2.85 -19.72
N GLU A 122 -12.31 -3.89 -20.51
CA GLU A 122 -11.32 -4.59 -21.36
C GLU A 122 -10.53 -3.63 -22.28
N GLU A 123 -11.20 -2.64 -22.84
CA GLU A 123 -10.58 -1.63 -23.72
C GLU A 123 -9.53 -0.81 -22.97
N ILE A 124 -9.86 -0.38 -21.75
CA ILE A 124 -8.96 0.39 -20.88
C ILE A 124 -7.83 -0.50 -20.39
N ALA A 125 -8.12 -1.74 -19.97
CA ALA A 125 -7.09 -2.69 -19.55
C ALA A 125 -6.09 -2.97 -20.68
N THR A 126 -6.57 -3.05 -21.94
CA THR A 126 -5.70 -3.21 -23.11
C THR A 126 -4.80 -2.00 -23.33
N LEU A 127 -5.32 -0.79 -23.15
CA LEU A 127 -4.52 0.44 -23.22
C LEU A 127 -3.41 0.42 -22.18
N TYR A 128 -3.71 0.04 -20.94
CA TYR A 128 -2.71 -0.08 -19.89
C TYR A 128 -1.69 -1.18 -20.17
N ARG A 129 -2.09 -2.35 -20.67
CA ARG A 129 -1.13 -3.40 -21.12
C ARG A 129 -0.15 -2.87 -22.16
N ASN A 130 -0.61 -2.10 -23.13
CA ASN A 130 0.25 -1.46 -24.14
C ASN A 130 1.19 -0.45 -23.51
N ALA A 131 0.72 0.35 -22.54
CA ALA A 131 1.54 1.31 -21.81
C ALA A 131 2.64 0.60 -21.00
N TYR A 132 2.33 -0.51 -20.30
CA TYR A 132 3.32 -1.34 -19.61
C TYR A 132 4.36 -1.92 -20.58
N SER A 133 3.89 -2.46 -21.72
CA SER A 133 4.80 -2.98 -22.75
C SER A 133 5.77 -1.90 -23.25
N LEU A 134 5.30 -0.67 -23.43
CA LEU A 134 6.15 0.47 -23.81
C LEU A 134 7.17 0.80 -22.68
N LEU A 135 6.73 0.85 -21.42
CA LEU A 135 7.60 1.11 -20.27
C LEU A 135 8.68 0.04 -20.12
N ILE A 136 8.30 -1.25 -20.25
CA ILE A 136 9.21 -2.39 -20.15
C ILE A 136 10.25 -2.34 -21.28
N ARG A 137 9.83 -2.06 -22.51
CA ARG A 137 10.75 -1.91 -23.66
C ARG A 137 11.69 -0.72 -23.47
N ALA A 138 11.18 0.43 -23.04
CA ALA A 138 12.00 1.59 -22.77
C ALA A 138 13.04 1.31 -21.65
N TYR A 139 12.66 0.53 -20.65
CA TYR A 139 13.56 0.11 -19.58
C TYR A 139 14.63 -0.89 -20.04
N SER A 140 14.29 -1.77 -20.98
CA SER A 140 15.19 -2.84 -21.45
C SER A 140 16.22 -2.38 -22.49
N LEU A 141 16.08 -1.19 -23.07
CA LEU A 141 17.00 -0.68 -24.09
C LEU A 141 18.19 0.04 -23.45
N PRO A 142 19.45 -0.43 -23.70
CA PRO A 142 20.65 0.02 -22.97
C PRO A 142 20.94 1.51 -23.04
N ASN A 143 20.48 2.22 -24.07
CA ASN A 143 20.80 3.64 -24.29
C ASN A 143 19.61 4.59 -24.12
N THR A 144 18.40 4.07 -23.88
CA THR A 144 17.19 4.92 -23.80
C THR A 144 17.06 5.57 -22.44
N LEU A 145 17.62 4.98 -21.40
CA LEU A 145 17.56 5.51 -20.02
C LEU A 145 18.56 6.65 -19.75
N GLU A 146 19.54 6.89 -20.64
CA GLU A 146 20.39 8.08 -20.53
C GLU A 146 19.59 9.37 -20.77
N ASN A 147 18.47 9.28 -21.49
CA ASN A 147 17.56 10.43 -21.68
C ASN A 147 16.44 10.40 -20.64
N LYS A 148 16.73 10.94 -19.44
CA LYS A 148 15.78 11.08 -18.33
C LYS A 148 14.50 11.84 -18.73
N GLU A 149 14.56 12.68 -19.75
CA GLU A 149 13.41 13.45 -20.25
C GLU A 149 12.39 12.57 -20.98
N ILE A 150 12.85 11.58 -21.76
CA ILE A 150 11.95 10.60 -22.40
C ILE A 150 11.24 9.77 -21.35
N LEU A 151 11.98 9.25 -20.37
CA LEU A 151 11.39 8.48 -19.29
C LEU A 151 10.35 9.30 -18.51
N ARG A 152 10.69 10.54 -18.14
CA ARG A 152 9.74 11.46 -17.47
C ARG A 152 8.49 11.70 -18.30
N SER A 153 8.60 11.84 -19.62
CA SER A 153 7.45 12.05 -20.51
C SER A 153 6.52 10.83 -20.54
N ILE A 154 7.09 9.63 -20.64
CA ILE A 154 6.31 8.37 -20.60
C ILE A 154 5.61 8.24 -19.24
N LEU A 155 6.32 8.49 -18.15
CA LEU A 155 5.77 8.45 -16.79
C LEU A 155 4.68 9.50 -16.59
N THR A 156 4.84 10.69 -17.17
CA THR A 156 3.82 11.73 -17.16
C THR A 156 2.50 11.22 -17.75
N ILE A 157 2.57 10.60 -18.92
CA ILE A 157 1.38 10.03 -19.59
C ILE A 157 0.76 8.94 -18.71
N PHE A 158 1.59 8.07 -18.13
CA PHE A 158 1.14 7.00 -17.25
C PHE A 158 0.42 7.54 -16.01
N PHE A 159 1.01 8.53 -15.32
CA PHE A 159 0.41 9.16 -14.15
C PHE A 159 -0.87 9.93 -14.46
N GLN A 160 -0.94 10.58 -15.61
CA GLN A 160 -2.18 11.23 -16.07
C GLN A 160 -3.29 10.20 -16.28
N GLY A 161 -2.96 9.02 -16.84
CA GLY A 161 -3.90 7.92 -16.96
C GLY A 161 -4.41 7.45 -15.60
N VAL A 162 -3.52 7.24 -14.62
CA VAL A 162 -3.89 6.88 -13.23
C VAL A 162 -4.78 7.95 -12.61
N LYS A 163 -4.44 9.23 -12.78
CA LYS A 163 -5.26 10.34 -12.30
C LYS A 163 -6.68 10.30 -12.88
N GLU A 164 -6.79 10.13 -14.18
CA GLU A 164 -8.09 10.04 -14.87
C GLU A 164 -8.91 8.85 -14.37
N LEU A 165 -8.27 7.70 -14.16
CA LEU A 165 -8.89 6.50 -13.64
C LEU A 165 -9.58 6.75 -12.28
N TYR A 166 -8.85 7.34 -11.33
CA TYR A 166 -9.40 7.65 -10.01
C TYR A 166 -10.37 8.84 -10.01
N SER A 167 -10.21 9.79 -10.92
CA SER A 167 -11.15 10.91 -11.08
C SER A 167 -12.50 10.45 -11.62
N ARG A 168 -12.53 9.50 -12.56
CA ARG A 168 -13.78 8.92 -13.08
C ARG A 168 -14.56 8.13 -12.03
N GLN A 169 -13.88 7.49 -11.10
CA GLN A 169 -14.55 6.85 -9.97
C GLN A 169 -15.31 7.85 -9.09
N GLN A 170 -14.83 9.10 -8.97
CA GLN A 170 -15.56 10.16 -8.25
C GLN A 170 -16.89 10.52 -8.93
N THR A 171 -16.96 10.46 -10.25
CA THR A 171 -18.19 10.80 -11.00
C THR A 171 -19.26 9.72 -10.97
N VAL A 172 -18.88 8.46 -10.75
CA VAL A 172 -19.83 7.34 -10.58
C VAL A 172 -20.41 7.31 -9.16
N VAL A 173 -19.72 7.88 -8.19
CA VAL A 173 -20.20 8.09 -6.82
C VAL A 173 -20.67 9.55 -6.69
N ASN A 174 -21.61 9.98 -7.54
CA ASN A 174 -22.25 11.30 -7.50
C ASN A 174 -23.32 11.44 -6.37
N GLU A 175 -23.18 10.72 -5.27
CA GLU A 175 -23.69 11.22 -4.00
C GLU A 175 -22.58 12.08 -3.35
N PRO A 176 -22.91 13.26 -2.79
CA PRO A 176 -21.95 14.01 -1.99
C PRO A 176 -21.42 13.04 -0.95
N LEU A 177 -20.11 12.78 -0.97
CA LEU A 177 -19.46 11.85 -0.05
C LEU A 177 -19.99 12.16 1.33
N LYS A 178 -20.70 11.20 1.93
CA LYS A 178 -21.29 11.40 3.27
C LYS A 178 -20.15 11.91 4.14
N ARG A 179 -20.38 12.97 4.93
CA ARG A 179 -19.37 13.57 5.84
C ARG A 179 -18.56 12.54 6.63
N GLU A 180 -19.15 11.37 6.82
CA GLU A 180 -18.56 10.20 7.47
C GLU A 180 -17.38 9.62 6.71
N HIS A 181 -17.48 9.50 5.40
CA HIS A 181 -16.40 8.99 4.55
C HIS A 181 -15.25 10.00 4.43
N GLU A 182 -15.56 11.30 4.44
CA GLU A 182 -14.55 12.36 4.45
C GLU A 182 -13.71 12.32 5.72
N LEU A 183 -14.35 12.20 6.89
CA LEU A 183 -13.66 12.07 8.18
C LEU A 183 -12.84 10.78 8.24
N TYR A 184 -13.34 9.66 7.71
CA TYR A 184 -12.59 8.41 7.63
C TYR A 184 -11.35 8.54 6.75
N ARG A 185 -11.47 9.18 5.60
CA ARG A 185 -10.34 9.44 4.69
C ARG A 185 -9.25 10.28 5.36
N GLN A 186 -9.64 11.39 6.00
CA GLN A 186 -8.72 12.23 6.77
C GLN A 186 -8.04 11.44 7.89
N PHE A 187 -8.79 10.63 8.63
CA PHE A 187 -8.24 9.73 9.64
C PHE A 187 -7.19 8.79 9.07
N VAL A 188 -7.48 8.09 7.96
CA VAL A 188 -6.52 7.14 7.37
C VAL A 188 -5.23 7.83 6.93
N GLN A 189 -5.31 9.04 6.36
CA GLN A 189 -4.12 9.82 6.00
C GLN A 189 -3.26 10.16 7.23
N ILE A 190 -3.89 10.68 8.30
CA ILE A 190 -3.20 11.00 9.55
C ILE A 190 -2.63 9.74 10.19
N LEU A 191 -3.36 8.62 10.16
CA LEU A 191 -2.93 7.34 10.68
C LEU A 191 -1.66 6.85 9.99
N MET A 192 -1.65 6.82 8.67
CA MET A 192 -0.48 6.38 7.89
C MET A 192 0.79 7.16 8.21
N ALA A 193 0.68 8.44 8.53
CA ALA A 193 1.80 9.28 8.88
C ALA A 193 2.26 9.13 10.35
N ASN A 194 1.38 8.70 11.27
CA ASN A 194 1.62 8.83 12.69
C ASN A 194 1.52 7.54 13.52
N TYR A 195 0.98 6.43 13.00
CA TYR A 195 0.68 5.20 13.77
C TYR A 195 1.90 4.58 14.48
N THR A 196 3.13 4.89 14.02
CA THR A 196 4.36 4.43 14.65
C THR A 196 4.75 5.25 15.88
N LYS A 197 4.08 6.36 16.16
CA LYS A 197 4.37 7.27 17.28
C LYS A 197 3.15 7.49 18.16
N GLU A 198 1.97 7.54 17.55
CA GLU A 198 0.72 7.93 18.18
C GLU A 198 -0.28 6.77 18.15
N HIS A 199 -0.64 6.25 19.31
CA HIS A 199 -1.51 5.08 19.44
C HIS A 199 -2.90 5.41 19.98
N GLU A 200 -3.10 6.64 20.47
CA GLU A 200 -4.33 7.05 21.13
C GLU A 200 -5.34 7.64 20.14
N VAL A 201 -6.60 7.20 20.28
CA VAL A 201 -7.72 7.68 19.47
C VAL A 201 -7.90 9.20 19.59
N ALA A 202 -7.62 9.75 20.79
CA ALA A 202 -7.78 11.17 21.08
C ALA A 202 -6.90 12.04 20.17
N PHE A 203 -5.66 11.63 19.90
CA PHE A 203 -4.76 12.32 18.98
C PHE A 203 -5.37 12.45 17.58
N TYR A 204 -5.91 11.38 17.05
CA TYR A 204 -6.50 11.39 15.71
C TYR A 204 -7.79 12.19 15.64
N ALA A 205 -8.61 12.13 16.69
CA ALA A 205 -9.82 12.95 16.79
C ALA A 205 -9.48 14.44 16.80
N ASP A 206 -8.48 14.85 17.58
CA ASP A 206 -7.97 16.22 17.66
C ASP A 206 -7.48 16.69 16.30
N LYS A 207 -6.62 15.91 15.63
CA LYS A 207 -6.11 16.20 14.28
C LYS A 207 -7.21 16.31 13.22
N CYS A 208 -8.32 15.61 13.41
CA CYS A 208 -9.50 15.72 12.56
C CYS A 208 -10.45 16.86 12.98
N GLY A 209 -10.15 17.60 14.04
CA GLY A 209 -10.97 18.73 14.51
C GLY A 209 -12.33 18.33 15.07
N VAL A 210 -12.47 17.11 15.62
CA VAL A 210 -13.72 16.58 16.15
C VAL A 210 -13.56 15.98 17.55
N THR A 211 -14.66 15.85 18.29
CA THR A 211 -14.62 15.18 19.59
C THR A 211 -14.34 13.67 19.44
N PRO A 212 -13.65 13.03 20.41
CA PRO A 212 -13.39 11.58 20.37
C PRO A 212 -14.65 10.72 20.23
N ALA A 213 -15.76 11.13 20.81
CA ALA A 213 -17.03 10.41 20.72
C ALA A 213 -17.61 10.48 19.29
N HIS A 214 -17.66 11.68 18.70
CA HIS A 214 -18.09 11.87 17.32
C HIS A 214 -17.16 11.15 16.33
N PHE A 215 -15.85 11.29 16.52
CA PHE A 215 -14.84 10.59 15.74
C PHE A 215 -15.08 9.08 15.75
N SER A 216 -15.17 8.46 16.94
CA SER A 216 -15.33 7.01 17.07
C SER A 216 -16.62 6.49 16.44
N SER A 217 -17.74 7.18 16.61
CA SER A 217 -19.01 6.79 16.01
C SER A 217 -18.98 6.90 14.47
N THR A 218 -18.40 7.99 13.96
CA THR A 218 -18.32 8.27 12.53
C THR A 218 -17.37 7.28 11.82
N ILE A 219 -16.19 7.04 12.38
CA ILE A 219 -15.23 6.05 11.81
C ILE A 219 -15.85 4.66 11.80
N ARG A 220 -16.52 4.25 12.89
CA ARG A 220 -17.18 2.94 12.95
C ARG A 220 -18.30 2.81 11.91
N LYS A 221 -19.05 3.85 11.67
CA LYS A 221 -20.11 3.85 10.65
C LYS A 221 -19.54 3.78 9.23
N ALA A 222 -18.44 4.46 8.97
CA ALA A 222 -17.81 4.50 7.65
C ALA A 222 -17.01 3.23 7.31
N SER A 223 -16.32 2.61 8.30
CA SER A 223 -15.39 1.51 8.09
C SER A 223 -15.87 0.16 8.63
N GLY A 224 -16.94 0.12 9.41
CA GLY A 224 -17.35 -1.08 10.16
C GLY A 224 -16.52 -1.35 11.43
N HIS A 225 -15.40 -0.66 11.64
CA HIS A 225 -14.46 -0.89 12.74
C HIS A 225 -14.29 0.36 13.62
N SER A 226 -13.96 0.15 14.90
CA SER A 226 -13.60 1.28 15.75
C SER A 226 -12.20 1.81 15.38
N PRO A 227 -11.92 3.12 15.60
CA PRO A 227 -10.61 3.70 15.34
C PRO A 227 -9.48 2.94 16.03
N LEU A 228 -9.69 2.50 17.27
CA LEU A 228 -8.70 1.74 18.02
C LEU A 228 -8.34 0.42 17.34
N VAL A 229 -9.32 -0.29 16.75
CA VAL A 229 -9.09 -1.54 16.01
C VAL A 229 -8.24 -1.27 14.77
N ILE A 230 -8.51 -0.18 14.06
CA ILE A 230 -7.76 0.22 12.86
C ILE A 230 -6.32 0.59 13.23
N ILE A 231 -6.12 1.44 14.24
CA ILE A 231 -4.78 1.84 14.75
C ILE A 231 -4.00 0.60 15.18
N THR A 232 -4.60 -0.26 16.00
CA THR A 232 -4.00 -1.51 16.48
C THR A 232 -3.62 -2.41 15.31
N GLY A 233 -4.51 -2.56 14.33
CA GLY A 233 -4.26 -3.37 13.14
C GLY A 233 -3.01 -2.91 12.39
N MET A 234 -2.83 -1.61 12.18
CA MET A 234 -1.66 -1.03 11.52
C MET A 234 -0.37 -1.28 12.30
N ILE A 235 -0.39 -1.10 13.62
CA ILE A 235 0.76 -1.35 14.50
C ILE A 235 1.15 -2.83 14.46
N ILE A 236 0.19 -3.74 14.60
CA ILE A 236 0.43 -5.19 14.59
C ILE A 236 0.90 -5.66 13.21
N MET A 237 0.34 -5.14 12.12
CA MET A 237 0.77 -5.46 10.76
C MET A 237 2.23 -5.07 10.55
N ASN A 238 2.62 -3.87 10.95
CA ASN A 238 4.01 -3.41 10.87
C ASN A 238 4.93 -4.26 11.78
N ALA A 239 4.51 -4.54 13.02
CA ALA A 239 5.28 -5.41 13.92
C ALA A 239 5.54 -6.80 13.29
N LYS A 240 4.52 -7.44 12.74
CA LYS A 240 4.62 -8.73 12.04
C LYS A 240 5.58 -8.66 10.86
N ALA A 241 5.47 -7.61 10.04
CA ALA A 241 6.36 -7.37 8.91
C ALA A 241 7.82 -7.27 9.37
N GLN A 242 8.13 -6.42 10.37
CA GLN A 242 9.50 -6.25 10.87
C GLN A 242 10.05 -7.54 11.51
N LEU A 243 9.24 -8.27 12.29
CA LEU A 243 9.65 -9.51 12.94
C LEU A 243 10.10 -10.58 11.94
N LYS A 244 9.42 -10.66 10.78
CA LYS A 244 9.69 -11.68 9.75
C LYS A 244 10.78 -11.30 8.76
N SER A 245 10.96 -10.03 8.53
CA SER A 245 11.79 -9.53 7.44
C SER A 245 13.08 -8.86 7.91
N THR A 246 13.27 -8.71 9.22
CA THR A 246 14.51 -8.16 9.77
C THR A 246 15.10 -9.05 10.86
N ARG A 247 16.40 -8.86 11.10
CA ARG A 247 17.10 -9.41 12.27
C ARG A 247 17.13 -8.43 13.44
N LEU A 248 16.39 -7.31 13.38
CA LEU A 248 16.35 -6.33 14.46
C LEU A 248 15.89 -7.00 15.77
N PRO A 249 16.53 -6.70 16.89
CA PRO A 249 16.05 -7.12 18.20
C PRO A 249 14.59 -6.70 18.42
N VAL A 250 13.81 -7.54 19.09
CA VAL A 250 12.39 -7.24 19.40
C VAL A 250 12.25 -5.90 20.13
N LYS A 251 13.25 -5.52 20.94
CA LYS A 251 13.31 -4.25 21.64
C LYS A 251 13.38 -3.05 20.65
N GLU A 252 14.17 -3.15 19.61
CA GLU A 252 14.29 -2.10 18.59
C GLU A 252 13.02 -1.97 17.76
N ILE A 253 12.40 -3.10 17.43
CA ILE A 253 11.08 -3.11 16.78
C ILE A 253 10.02 -2.42 17.65
N ALA A 254 10.00 -2.73 18.96
CA ALA A 254 9.09 -2.07 19.89
C ALA A 254 9.29 -0.55 19.91
N PHE A 255 10.53 -0.08 19.98
CA PHE A 255 10.84 1.35 19.99
C PHE A 255 10.51 2.02 18.64
N SER A 256 10.77 1.36 17.50
CA SER A 256 10.41 1.88 16.18
C SER A 256 8.91 2.05 15.99
N LEU A 257 8.11 1.36 16.79
CA LEU A 257 6.65 1.41 16.81
C LEU A 257 6.10 2.27 17.97
N GLY A 258 6.93 3.11 18.59
CA GLY A 258 6.51 4.07 19.62
C GLY A 258 6.28 3.48 21.00
N PHE A 259 6.65 2.22 21.25
CA PHE A 259 6.56 1.62 22.59
C PHE A 259 7.80 1.99 23.42
N SER A 260 7.60 2.66 24.51
CA SER A 260 8.69 3.01 25.45
C SER A 260 9.20 1.82 26.27
N ASN A 261 8.44 0.72 26.32
CA ASN A 261 8.73 -0.44 27.16
C ASN A 261 8.49 -1.76 26.42
N LEU A 262 9.55 -2.58 26.34
CA LEU A 262 9.50 -3.90 25.69
C LEU A 262 8.45 -4.85 26.32
N SER A 263 8.31 -4.83 27.65
CA SER A 263 7.34 -5.70 28.33
C SER A 263 5.91 -5.34 27.98
N PHE A 264 5.63 -4.04 27.80
CA PHE A 264 4.32 -3.58 27.36
C PHE A 264 4.08 -4.00 25.90
N PHE A 265 5.06 -3.82 25.00
CA PHE A 265 4.96 -4.29 23.61
C PHE A 265 4.70 -5.81 23.54
N ASN A 266 5.41 -6.61 24.31
CA ASN A 266 5.23 -8.06 24.34
C ASN A 266 3.80 -8.46 24.75
N LYS A 267 3.25 -7.82 25.80
CA LYS A 267 1.87 -8.03 26.24
C LYS A 267 0.87 -7.56 25.16
N TYR A 268 1.12 -6.40 24.58
CA TYR A 268 0.28 -5.84 23.51
C TYR A 268 0.24 -6.76 22.28
N PHE A 269 1.40 -7.16 21.79
CA PHE A 269 1.50 -8.06 20.64
C PHE A 269 0.84 -9.41 20.93
N ARG A 270 1.13 -10.04 22.09
CA ARG A 270 0.51 -11.32 22.48
C ARG A 270 -1.00 -11.23 22.59
N LYS A 271 -1.52 -10.13 23.13
CA LYS A 271 -2.98 -9.89 23.22
C LYS A 271 -3.66 -9.92 21.85
N HIS A 272 -3.02 -9.38 20.81
CA HIS A 272 -3.62 -9.20 19.49
C HIS A 272 -3.24 -10.31 18.49
N VAL A 273 -2.15 -11.05 18.73
CA VAL A 273 -1.65 -12.10 17.83
C VAL A 273 -1.77 -13.50 18.41
N GLY A 274 -1.97 -13.61 19.73
CA GLY A 274 -2.09 -14.90 20.45
C GLY A 274 -0.74 -15.50 20.87
N MET A 275 0.38 -14.94 20.43
CA MET A 275 1.74 -15.41 20.76
C MET A 275 2.68 -14.22 20.96
N THR A 276 3.84 -14.45 21.57
CA THR A 276 4.85 -13.41 21.78
C THR A 276 5.51 -13.02 20.44
N PRO A 277 6.12 -11.82 20.36
CA PRO A 277 6.89 -11.42 19.17
C PRO A 277 8.00 -12.41 18.81
N GLN A 278 8.68 -12.97 19.81
CA GLN A 278 9.76 -13.93 19.59
C GLN A 278 9.24 -15.24 19.00
N GLU A 279 8.18 -15.82 19.59
CA GLU A 279 7.49 -17.00 19.05
C GLU A 279 6.99 -16.79 17.62
N TYR A 280 6.49 -15.56 17.33
CA TYR A 280 6.04 -15.22 15.98
C TYR A 280 7.21 -15.16 14.99
N ARG A 281 8.37 -14.67 15.42
CA ARG A 281 9.59 -14.62 14.57
C ARG A 281 10.08 -16.01 14.21
N GLU A 282 10.04 -16.95 15.15
CA GLU A 282 10.59 -18.30 15.00
C GLU A 282 9.66 -19.26 14.24
N LYS A 283 8.37 -18.96 14.19
CA LYS A 283 7.37 -19.75 13.44
C LYS A 283 7.51 -19.58 11.92
#